data_5fcdd057bff2a4e30aebfc0231458beb
#
_entry.id   5fcdd057bff2a4e30aebfc0231458beb
#
_cell.length_a   1.000
_cell.length_b   1.000
_cell.length_c   1.000
_cell.angle_alpha   90.00
_cell.angle_beta   90.00
_cell.angle_gamma   90.00
#
_symmetry.space_group_name_H-M   'P 1'
#
loop_
_entity.id
_entity.type
_entity.pdbx_description
1 polymer ?
#
loop_
_entity_poly.entity_id
_entity_poly.type
_entity_poly.pdbx_seq_one_letter_code
_entity_poly.pdbx_strand_id
1 'polypeptide(L)'
;MRIDWAKRGDYIRMHHAVLPDWANEAVEDENALWLVPDPASRSGHSVRVIGYSSTAGTILTVILVDADANPVELPDGDWWGSNAWVANQRDRQLYGG
;
A
#
# COMPACT_ATOMS: atom_id res chain seq x y z
N MET A 1 3.70 -9.55 8.29
CA MET A 1 3.88 -8.10 8.22
C MET A 1 2.58 -7.41 8.60
N ARG A 2 2.64 -6.48 9.53
CA ARG A 2 1.44 -5.76 9.99
C ARG A 2 1.48 -4.32 9.49
N ILE A 3 0.34 -3.86 9.01
CA ILE A 3 0.16 -2.50 8.48
C ILE A 3 -0.92 -1.83 9.32
N ASP A 4 -0.60 -0.65 9.83
CA ASP A 4 -1.55 0.15 10.61
C ASP A 4 -2.35 1.06 9.70
N TRP A 5 -3.65 0.76 9.55
CA TRP A 5 -4.58 1.53 8.72
C TRP A 5 -5.45 2.48 9.54
N ALA A 6 -5.14 2.69 10.83
CA ALA A 6 -6.00 3.47 11.71
C ALA A 6 -6.26 4.88 11.19
N LYS A 7 -5.26 5.49 10.54
CA LYS A 7 -5.37 6.87 10.04
C LYS A 7 -6.00 7.00 8.67
N ARG A 8 -5.83 6.00 7.79
CA ARG A 8 -6.19 6.13 6.37
C ARG A 8 -7.15 5.06 5.86
N GLY A 9 -7.52 4.10 6.71
CA GLY A 9 -8.40 3.01 6.29
C GLY A 9 -9.74 3.49 5.77
N ASP A 10 -10.36 4.46 6.45
CA ASP A 10 -11.63 5.02 6.00
C ASP A 10 -11.46 5.81 4.70
N TYR A 11 -10.35 6.51 4.55
CA TYR A 11 -10.07 7.28 3.33
C TYR A 11 -10.02 6.37 2.10
N ILE A 12 -9.27 5.27 2.15
CA ILE A 12 -9.16 4.37 0.98
C ILE A 12 -10.50 3.68 0.68
N ARG A 13 -11.28 3.39 1.72
CA ARG A 13 -12.58 2.79 1.56
C ARG A 13 -13.55 3.74 0.87
N MET A 14 -13.57 5.01 1.28
CA MET A 14 -14.50 6.00 0.76
C MET A 14 -14.09 6.57 -0.59
N HIS A 15 -12.80 6.78 -0.81
CA HIS A 15 -12.31 7.45 -2.02
C HIS A 15 -11.86 6.51 -3.12
N HIS A 16 -11.50 5.27 -2.76
CA HIS A 16 -10.94 4.33 -3.73
C HIS A 16 -11.68 3.00 -3.76
N ALA A 17 -12.69 2.83 -2.89
CA ALA A 17 -13.45 1.58 -2.76
C ALA A 17 -12.54 0.37 -2.52
N VAL A 18 -11.47 0.54 -1.76
CA VAL A 18 -10.53 -0.51 -1.40
C VAL A 18 -10.60 -0.72 0.11
N LEU A 19 -10.78 -1.96 0.53
CA LEU A 19 -10.77 -2.29 1.94
C LEU A 19 -9.31 -2.49 2.41
N PRO A 20 -8.98 -2.09 3.66
CA PRO A 20 -7.64 -2.33 4.20
C PRO A 20 -7.19 -3.79 4.10
N ASP A 21 -8.08 -4.74 4.33
CA ASP A 21 -7.75 -6.17 4.21
C ASP A 21 -7.30 -6.55 2.81
N TRP A 22 -7.88 -5.93 1.78
CA TRP A 22 -7.47 -6.16 0.40
C TRP A 22 -6.07 -5.61 0.13
N ALA A 23 -5.79 -4.43 0.69
CA ALA A 23 -4.46 -3.84 0.59
C ALA A 23 -3.42 -4.72 1.29
N ASN A 24 -3.76 -5.28 2.44
CA ASN A 24 -2.88 -6.21 3.15
C ASN A 24 -2.60 -7.45 2.30
N GLU A 25 -3.61 -8.01 1.64
CA GLU A 25 -3.42 -9.15 0.74
C GLU A 25 -2.45 -8.83 -0.40
N ALA A 26 -2.60 -7.64 -0.99
CA ALA A 26 -1.72 -7.21 -2.08
C ALA A 26 -0.26 -7.11 -1.62
N VAL A 27 -0.03 -6.60 -0.42
CA VAL A 27 1.32 -6.49 0.15
C VAL A 27 1.91 -7.86 0.44
N GLU A 28 1.07 -8.82 0.84
CA GLU A 28 1.50 -10.21 1.14
C GLU A 28 1.63 -11.09 -0.11
N ASP A 29 1.24 -10.61 -1.27
CA ASP A 29 1.37 -11.35 -2.53
C ASP A 29 2.83 -11.70 -2.78
N GLU A 30 3.10 -12.99 -3.04
CA GLU A 30 4.46 -13.47 -3.29
C GLU A 30 5.14 -12.77 -4.46
N ASN A 31 4.35 -12.31 -5.42
CA ASN A 31 4.84 -11.63 -6.60
C ASN A 31 4.77 -10.11 -6.48
N ALA A 32 4.45 -9.58 -5.31
CA ALA A 32 4.36 -8.13 -5.11
C ALA A 32 5.66 -7.45 -5.48
N LEU A 33 5.53 -6.34 -6.20
CA LEU A 33 6.65 -5.50 -6.58
C LEU A 33 6.75 -4.33 -5.60
N TRP A 34 7.90 -4.18 -4.98
CA TRP A 34 8.18 -3.09 -4.04
C TRP A 34 9.08 -2.05 -4.70
N LEU A 35 8.60 -0.81 -4.77
CA LEU A 35 9.40 0.33 -5.23
C LEU A 35 9.80 1.15 -4.00
N VAL A 36 11.09 1.18 -3.70
CA VAL A 36 11.63 1.78 -2.49
C VAL A 36 12.72 2.79 -2.86
N PRO A 37 12.48 4.08 -2.64
CA PRO A 37 11.22 4.70 -2.23
C PRO A 37 10.20 4.73 -3.38
N ASP A 38 8.95 5.08 -3.04
CA ASP A 38 7.94 5.35 -4.06
C ASP A 38 8.45 6.47 -4.97
N PRO A 39 8.42 6.29 -6.31
CA PRO A 39 8.88 7.33 -7.24
C PRO A 39 8.16 8.68 -7.06
N ALA A 40 6.92 8.66 -6.56
CA ALA A 40 6.15 9.86 -6.30
C ALA A 40 6.36 10.44 -4.90
N SER A 41 7.17 9.80 -4.06
CA SER A 41 7.40 10.25 -2.69
C SER A 41 8.27 11.50 -2.66
N ARG A 42 7.80 12.53 -1.97
CA ARG A 42 8.57 13.77 -1.77
C ARG A 42 9.51 13.65 -0.57
N SER A 43 9.09 12.92 0.47
CA SER A 43 9.86 12.77 1.70
C SER A 43 10.90 11.66 1.62
N GLY A 44 10.73 10.71 0.72
CA GLY A 44 11.55 9.50 0.66
C GLY A 44 11.16 8.43 1.67
N HIS A 45 10.11 8.66 2.46
CA HIS A 45 9.65 7.72 3.50
C HIS A 45 8.53 6.80 3.03
N SER A 46 7.97 7.04 1.84
CA SER A 46 6.90 6.19 1.30
C SER A 46 7.50 5.12 0.40
N VAL A 47 6.85 3.95 0.41
CA VAL A 47 7.13 2.89 -0.55
C VAL A 47 5.84 2.56 -1.28
N ARG A 48 5.99 2.09 -2.53
CA ARG A 48 4.87 1.64 -3.35
C ARG A 48 4.95 0.13 -3.49
N VAL A 49 3.85 -0.54 -3.16
CA VAL A 49 3.74 -1.99 -3.34
C VAL A 49 2.64 -2.26 -4.35
N ILE A 50 2.97 -2.97 -5.40
CA ILE A 50 2.00 -3.37 -6.43
C ILE A 50 1.81 -4.87 -6.29
N GLY A 51 0.62 -5.31 -5.92
CA GLY A 51 0.35 -6.70 -5.65
C GLY A 51 -1.10 -7.08 -5.94
N TYR A 52 -1.35 -8.38 -5.98
CA TYR A 52 -2.67 -8.93 -6.27
C TYR A 52 -3.42 -9.20 -4.97
N SER A 53 -4.66 -8.72 -4.90
CA SER A 53 -5.59 -9.09 -3.83
C SER A 53 -6.54 -10.17 -4.33
N SER A 54 -6.49 -11.35 -3.73
CA SER A 54 -7.37 -12.46 -4.13
C SER A 54 -8.83 -12.16 -3.80
N THR A 55 -9.10 -11.45 -2.71
CA THR A 55 -10.47 -11.10 -2.33
C THR A 55 -11.05 -10.04 -3.27
N ALA A 56 -10.26 -9.00 -3.59
CA ALA A 56 -10.69 -7.97 -4.53
C ALA A 56 -10.68 -8.49 -5.99
N GLY A 57 -9.89 -9.52 -6.28
CA GLY A 57 -9.77 -10.09 -7.61
C GLY A 57 -9.04 -9.20 -8.59
N THR A 58 -8.15 -8.34 -8.12
CA THR A 58 -7.43 -7.39 -8.97
C THR A 58 -6.10 -6.98 -8.35
N ILE A 59 -5.26 -6.35 -9.17
CA ILE A 59 -3.99 -5.79 -8.74
C ILE A 59 -4.25 -4.43 -8.10
N LEU A 60 -3.65 -4.22 -6.93
CA LEU A 60 -3.75 -2.96 -6.19
C LEU A 60 -2.39 -2.30 -6.11
N THR A 61 -2.42 -0.97 -6.06
CA THR A 61 -1.27 -0.16 -5.69
C THR A 61 -1.47 0.29 -4.25
N VAL A 62 -0.50 -0.01 -3.39
CA VAL A 62 -0.56 0.30 -1.96
C VAL A 62 0.62 1.18 -1.60
N ILE A 63 0.34 2.27 -0.89
CA ILE A 63 1.38 3.17 -0.41
C ILE A 63 1.52 2.97 1.09
N LEU A 64 2.73 2.64 1.50
CA LEU A 64 3.09 2.47 2.91
C LEU A 64 4.08 3.55 3.31
N VAL A 65 4.02 3.97 4.57
CA VAL A 65 4.94 4.94 5.13
C VAL A 65 5.76 4.26 6.22
N ASP A 66 7.06 4.48 6.17
CA ASP A 66 8.03 3.95 7.10
C ASP A 66 7.68 4.35 8.54
N ALA A 67 7.86 3.42 9.48
CA ALA A 67 7.66 3.69 10.90
C ALA A 67 8.53 4.85 11.39
N ASP A 68 9.69 5.04 10.79
CA ASP A 68 10.64 6.10 11.18
C ASP A 68 10.25 7.49 10.67
N ALA A 69 9.22 7.60 9.83
CA ALA A 69 8.78 8.89 9.29
C ALA A 69 8.30 9.84 10.38
N ASN A 70 7.77 9.30 11.49
CA ASN A 70 7.36 10.09 12.63
C ASN A 70 7.94 9.48 13.92
N PRO A 71 8.98 10.09 14.51
CA PRO A 71 9.62 9.52 15.68
C PRO A 71 8.77 9.60 16.97
N VAL A 72 7.71 10.42 16.95
CA VAL A 72 6.86 10.62 18.12
C VAL A 72 5.71 9.61 18.17
N GLU A 73 5.20 9.24 17.01
CA GLU A 73 4.06 8.33 16.90
C GLU A 73 4.44 7.14 16.03
N LEU A 74 4.39 5.94 16.62
CA LEU A 74 4.73 4.71 15.92
C LEU A 74 3.47 3.96 15.49
N PRO A 75 3.52 3.23 14.35
CA PRO A 75 2.40 2.41 13.95
C PRO A 75 2.24 1.19 14.86
N ASP A 76 1.03 0.66 14.91
CA ASP A 76 0.77 -0.66 15.46
C ASP A 76 1.10 -1.69 14.37
N GLY A 77 2.41 -1.96 14.21
CA GLY A 77 2.91 -2.84 13.16
C GLY A 77 4.20 -2.32 12.57
N ASP A 78 4.50 -2.79 11.37
CA ASP A 78 5.77 -2.48 10.69
C ASP A 78 5.69 -1.21 9.84
N TRP A 79 4.49 -0.87 9.39
CA TRP A 79 4.25 0.22 8.45
C TRP A 79 2.96 0.97 8.79
N TRP A 80 2.93 2.25 8.43
CA TRP A 80 1.67 2.98 8.31
C TRP A 80 1.08 2.70 6.94
N GLY A 81 -0.20 2.30 6.88
CA GLY A 81 -0.96 2.31 5.64
C GLY A 81 -1.32 3.75 5.29
N SER A 82 -0.89 4.21 4.11
CA SER A 82 -1.08 5.61 3.69
C SER A 82 -2.16 5.74 2.63
N ASN A 83 -2.13 4.89 1.62
CA ASN A 83 -3.09 4.94 0.52
C ASN A 83 -3.16 3.59 -0.18
N ALA A 84 -4.24 3.37 -0.92
CA ALA A 84 -4.38 2.19 -1.76
C ALA A 84 -5.46 2.42 -2.80
N TRP A 85 -5.23 1.94 -4.02
CA TRP A 85 -6.21 2.04 -5.11
C TRP A 85 -6.02 0.88 -6.08
N VAL A 86 -7.00 0.67 -6.95
CA VAL A 86 -6.87 -0.30 -8.03
C VAL A 86 -5.77 0.17 -8.96
N ALA A 87 -4.81 -0.70 -9.25
CA ALA A 87 -3.64 -0.34 -10.03
C ALA A 87 -4.05 0.18 -11.41
N ASN A 88 -3.41 1.27 -11.84
CA ASN A 88 -3.57 1.78 -13.18
C ASN A 88 -2.79 0.90 -14.18
N GLN A 89 -2.93 1.21 -15.46
CA GLN A 89 -2.28 0.40 -16.50
C GLN A 89 -0.77 0.36 -16.35
N ARG A 90 -0.15 1.47 -15.99
CA ARG A 90 1.30 1.55 -15.78
C ARG A 90 1.76 0.60 -14.67
N ASP A 91 1.10 0.65 -13.52
CA ASP A 91 1.45 -0.18 -12.39
C ASP A 91 1.17 -1.66 -12.68
N ARG A 92 0.08 -1.97 -13.40
CA ARG A 92 -0.19 -3.34 -13.83
C ARG A 92 0.91 -3.89 -14.72
N GLN A 93 1.43 -3.06 -15.63
CA GLN A 93 2.52 -3.47 -16.51
C GLN A 93 3.81 -3.71 -15.72
N LEU A 94 4.09 -2.88 -14.72
CA LEU A 94 5.24 -3.08 -13.85
C LEU A 94 5.14 -4.39 -13.07
N TYR A 95 3.93 -4.74 -12.63
CA TYR A 95 3.70 -6.01 -11.92
C TYR A 95 3.91 -7.22 -12.82
N GLY A 96 3.84 -7.05 -14.12
CA GLY A 96 4.09 -8.13 -15.07
C GLY A 96 2.84 -8.66 -15.75
N GLY A 97 1.80 -7.90 -15.66
CA GLY A 97 0.55 -8.33 -16.27
C GLY A 97 -0.09 -7.26 -17.08
#